data_dd55735e5ce6fa4388b3cf63148a42bf
#
_entry.id   dd55735e5ce6fa4388b3cf63148a42bf
#
_cell.length_a   1.000
_cell.length_b   1.000
_cell.length_c   1.000
_cell.angle_alpha   90.00
_cell.angle_beta   90.00
_cell.angle_gamma   90.00
#
_symmetry.space_group_name_H-M   'P 1'
#
loop_
_entity.id
_entity.type
_entity.pdbx_description
1 polymer ?
#
loop_
_entity_poly.entity_id
_entity_poly.type
_entity_poly.pdbx_seq_one_letter_code
_entity_poly.pdbx_strand_id
1 'polypeptide(L)'
;ISSAINNATNRITGQSAWSPMGSSANIEGRMLAEELAGKSRKYPGVLGTGICKLPGLNCGRTGLGESAARNAGYDPVSVITVVDDKAHYYPGASSFIVKMIADKSSQKLLGLQCMGPGAVDKMIDIAVMAISLGADLSSMEYLDFAYAPPFSTAIHPFAHTLNVLLNKLNGDMDSFTPVEYKEGKAQGYTVLDVSINPTLEGKEYVNFTKIDGVLPNHPTDENILLVCAKGKRAYLTQNRLKYYGY
;
A
#
# COMPACT_ATOMS: atom_id res chain seq x y z
N ILE A 1 -32.59 -5.82 2.22
CA ILE A 1 -33.00 -5.47 0.84
C ILE A 1 -32.64 -4.00 0.51
N SER A 2 -32.42 -3.13 1.51
CA SER A 2 -32.26 -1.69 1.29
C SER A 2 -30.98 -1.30 0.55
N SER A 3 -29.83 -1.87 0.90
CA SER A 3 -28.55 -1.41 0.34
C SER A 3 -28.24 -1.91 -1.07
N ALA A 4 -28.91 -2.93 -1.55
CA ALA A 4 -28.71 -3.42 -2.91
C ALA A 4 -29.20 -2.43 -3.99
N ILE A 5 -29.99 -1.43 -3.61
CA ILE A 5 -30.67 -0.50 -4.51
C ILE A 5 -30.33 0.97 -4.22
N ASN A 6 -29.84 1.28 -3.00
CA ASN A 6 -29.56 2.65 -2.58
C ASN A 6 -28.11 3.07 -2.79
N ASN A 7 -27.93 4.30 -3.22
CA ASN A 7 -26.64 4.97 -3.21
C ASN A 7 -26.28 5.31 -1.76
N ALA A 8 -25.25 4.67 -1.26
CA ALA A 8 -24.61 5.06 0.00
C ALA A 8 -23.73 6.30 -0.22
N THR A 9 -23.28 6.92 0.85
CA THR A 9 -22.28 8.00 0.81
C THR A 9 -20.88 7.41 0.98
N ASN A 10 -19.94 7.79 0.14
CA ASN A 10 -18.53 7.46 0.36
C ASN A 10 -17.99 8.29 1.54
N ARG A 11 -17.43 7.63 2.54
CA ARG A 11 -16.97 8.28 3.79
C ARG A 11 -15.81 9.25 3.59
N ILE A 12 -15.01 9.07 2.55
CA ILE A 12 -13.83 9.91 2.29
C ILE A 12 -14.24 11.14 1.49
N THR A 13 -15.05 10.96 0.43
CA THR A 13 -15.38 12.02 -0.52
C THR A 13 -16.69 12.73 -0.25
N GLY A 14 -17.56 12.15 0.56
CA GLY A 14 -18.92 12.63 0.75
C GLY A 14 -19.87 12.43 -0.45
N GLN A 15 -19.35 11.86 -1.54
CA GLN A 15 -20.11 11.65 -2.77
C GLN A 15 -20.96 10.38 -2.70
N SER A 16 -21.98 10.32 -3.56
CA SER A 16 -22.78 9.11 -3.75
C SER A 16 -21.90 7.93 -4.18
N ALA A 17 -22.11 6.78 -3.56
CA ALA A 17 -21.42 5.54 -3.84
C ALA A 17 -22.35 4.35 -3.85
N TRP A 18 -22.13 3.44 -4.80
CA TRP A 18 -22.89 2.20 -4.87
C TRP A 18 -22.17 1.10 -4.08
N SER A 19 -22.88 0.45 -3.17
CA SER A 19 -22.32 -0.62 -2.33
C SER A 19 -23.30 -1.79 -2.21
N PRO A 20 -23.40 -2.65 -3.24
CA PRO A 20 -24.29 -3.80 -3.26
C PRO A 20 -23.72 -4.96 -2.45
N MET A 21 -23.34 -4.70 -1.20
CA MET A 21 -22.65 -5.64 -0.32
C MET A 21 -23.56 -6.05 0.85
N GLY A 22 -23.55 -7.34 1.18
CA GLY A 22 -24.29 -7.87 2.32
C GLY A 22 -23.89 -7.24 3.66
N SER A 23 -22.61 -6.86 3.82
CA SER A 23 -22.13 -6.14 5.01
C SER A 23 -22.78 -4.76 5.14
N SER A 24 -22.83 -3.96 4.07
CA SER A 24 -23.51 -2.66 4.04
C SER A 24 -24.99 -2.82 4.35
N ALA A 25 -25.67 -3.78 3.72
CA ALA A 25 -27.09 -4.07 3.96
C ALA A 25 -27.40 -4.40 5.42
N ASN A 26 -26.56 -5.18 6.08
CA ASN A 26 -26.75 -5.52 7.49
C ASN A 26 -26.54 -4.32 8.42
N ILE A 27 -25.54 -3.49 8.16
CA ILE A 27 -25.28 -2.26 8.94
C ILE A 27 -26.46 -1.29 8.78
N GLU A 28 -26.89 -1.03 7.54
CA GLU A 28 -28.04 -0.15 7.25
C GLU A 28 -29.33 -0.66 7.85
N GLY A 29 -29.61 -1.97 7.75
CA GLY A 29 -30.79 -2.58 8.34
C GLY A 29 -30.82 -2.44 9.87
N ARG A 30 -29.69 -2.61 10.54
CA ARG A 30 -29.58 -2.37 11.99
C ARG A 30 -29.83 -0.90 12.34
N MET A 31 -29.22 0.02 11.61
CA MET A 31 -29.40 1.46 11.89
C MET A 31 -30.83 1.91 11.62
N LEU A 32 -31.45 1.44 10.54
CA LEU A 32 -32.86 1.70 10.26
C LEU A 32 -33.78 1.22 11.41
N ALA A 33 -33.53 0.01 11.91
CA ALA A 33 -34.30 -0.51 13.05
C ALA A 33 -34.10 0.33 14.31
N GLU A 34 -32.89 0.80 14.57
CA GLU A 34 -32.59 1.70 15.69
C GLU A 34 -33.30 3.06 15.54
N GLU A 35 -33.34 3.61 14.32
CA GLU A 35 -34.05 4.87 14.03
C GLU A 35 -35.55 4.73 14.17
N LEU A 36 -36.13 3.64 13.68
CA LEU A 36 -37.57 3.33 13.88
C LEU A 36 -37.94 3.13 15.37
N ALA A 37 -36.96 2.69 16.18
CA ALA A 37 -37.09 2.59 17.63
C ALA A 37 -36.82 3.92 18.37
N GLY A 38 -36.73 5.04 17.68
CA GLY A 38 -36.53 6.38 18.24
C GLY A 38 -35.10 6.74 18.62
N LYS A 39 -34.09 5.95 18.20
CA LYS A 39 -32.66 6.27 18.41
C LYS A 39 -32.15 7.08 17.22
N SER A 40 -31.68 8.30 17.46
CA SER A 40 -31.05 9.10 16.41
C SER A 40 -29.64 8.55 16.06
N ARG A 41 -29.54 7.90 14.94
CA ARG A 41 -28.27 7.37 14.38
C ARG A 41 -28.11 7.82 12.93
N LYS A 42 -26.88 8.22 12.55
CA LYS A 42 -26.59 8.54 11.15
C LYS A 42 -25.72 7.43 10.55
N TYR A 43 -26.10 6.96 9.38
CA TYR A 43 -25.26 6.03 8.62
C TYR A 43 -23.97 6.71 8.20
N PRO A 44 -22.79 6.16 8.58
CA PRO A 44 -21.52 6.82 8.31
C PRO A 44 -21.08 6.71 6.84
N GLY A 45 -21.80 5.93 6.04
CA GLY A 45 -21.44 5.65 4.66
C GLY A 45 -20.45 4.48 4.50
N VAL A 46 -19.93 4.32 3.30
CA VAL A 46 -19.09 3.19 2.89
C VAL A 46 -17.70 3.62 2.44
N LEU A 47 -16.73 2.72 2.53
CA LEU A 47 -15.37 2.89 2.00
C LEU A 47 -15.14 2.19 0.66
N GLY A 48 -16.16 1.49 0.13
CA GLY A 48 -16.01 0.65 -1.06
C GLY A 48 -15.10 -0.57 -0.80
N THR A 49 -15.15 -1.09 0.43
CA THR A 49 -14.38 -2.28 0.82
C THR A 49 -14.91 -3.51 0.09
N GLY A 50 -13.98 -4.27 -0.48
CA GLY A 50 -14.31 -5.52 -1.16
C GLY A 50 -13.14 -6.50 -1.08
N ILE A 51 -13.49 -7.78 -1.05
CA ILE A 51 -12.53 -8.87 -1.09
C ILE A 51 -13.05 -9.97 -2.00
N CYS A 52 -12.16 -10.63 -2.71
CA CYS A 52 -12.49 -11.80 -3.53
C CYS A 52 -11.43 -12.88 -3.39
N LYS A 53 -11.87 -14.12 -3.54
CA LYS A 53 -10.99 -15.27 -3.60
C LYS A 53 -10.92 -15.77 -5.04
N LEU A 54 -9.70 -15.87 -5.55
CA LEU A 54 -9.37 -16.45 -6.85
C LEU A 54 -8.63 -17.79 -6.63
N PRO A 55 -8.49 -18.66 -7.64
CA PRO A 55 -7.66 -19.84 -7.53
C PRO A 55 -6.23 -19.51 -7.11
N GLY A 56 -5.81 -19.95 -5.92
CA GLY A 56 -4.48 -19.70 -5.37
C GLY A 56 -4.16 -18.24 -4.98
N LEU A 57 -5.12 -17.31 -5.03
CA LEU A 57 -4.89 -15.90 -4.77
C LEU A 57 -6.12 -15.26 -4.11
N ASN A 58 -5.90 -14.43 -3.11
CA ASN A 58 -6.91 -13.55 -2.53
C ASN A 58 -6.60 -12.10 -2.93
N CYS A 59 -7.62 -11.30 -3.20
CA CYS A 59 -7.47 -9.89 -3.53
C CYS A 59 -8.47 -9.06 -2.71
N GLY A 60 -8.02 -7.94 -2.16
CA GLY A 60 -8.89 -7.04 -1.42
C GLY A 60 -8.51 -5.58 -1.61
N ARG A 61 -9.48 -4.71 -1.36
CA ARG A 61 -9.30 -3.26 -1.38
C ARG A 61 -10.23 -2.56 -0.39
N THR A 62 -9.82 -1.36 0.04
CA THR A 62 -10.69 -0.42 0.76
C THR A 62 -10.25 1.01 0.46
N GLY A 63 -11.16 1.97 0.60
CA GLY A 63 -10.89 3.38 0.33
C GLY A 63 -10.72 3.70 -1.16
N LEU A 64 -9.94 4.74 -1.45
CA LEU A 64 -9.77 5.30 -2.79
C LEU A 64 -8.53 4.72 -3.50
N GLY A 65 -8.65 4.51 -4.81
CA GLY A 65 -7.49 4.38 -5.69
C GLY A 65 -6.91 5.77 -6.03
N GLU A 66 -5.69 5.83 -6.59
CA GLU A 66 -5.03 7.12 -6.89
C GLU A 66 -5.86 8.02 -7.81
N SER A 67 -6.45 7.47 -8.88
CA SER A 67 -7.27 8.26 -9.80
C SER A 67 -8.51 8.81 -9.11
N ALA A 68 -9.18 7.99 -8.28
CA ALA A 68 -10.34 8.44 -7.52
C ALA A 68 -9.98 9.50 -6.47
N ALA A 69 -8.80 9.37 -5.84
CA ALA A 69 -8.28 10.35 -4.91
C ALA A 69 -8.01 11.70 -5.60
N ARG A 70 -7.32 11.69 -6.75
CA ARG A 70 -7.10 12.90 -7.56
C ARG A 70 -8.41 13.56 -7.99
N ASN A 71 -9.36 12.77 -8.47
CA ASN A 71 -10.68 13.28 -8.89
C ASN A 71 -11.48 13.87 -7.72
N ALA A 72 -11.19 13.44 -6.50
CA ALA A 72 -11.78 13.97 -5.27
C ALA A 72 -11.01 15.18 -4.68
N GLY A 73 -9.96 15.65 -5.35
CA GLY A 73 -9.18 16.84 -4.97
C GLY A 73 -8.05 16.58 -3.98
N TYR A 74 -7.68 15.32 -3.72
CA TYR A 74 -6.50 14.95 -2.92
C TYR A 74 -5.22 14.99 -3.75
N ASP A 75 -4.08 15.14 -3.09
CA ASP A 75 -2.74 14.95 -3.66
C ASP A 75 -2.20 13.56 -3.25
N PRO A 76 -2.57 12.48 -3.98
CA PRO A 76 -2.23 11.14 -3.56
C PRO A 76 -0.76 10.81 -3.78
N VAL A 77 -0.12 10.31 -2.74
CA VAL A 77 1.15 9.61 -2.78
C VAL A 77 0.92 8.13 -2.54
N SER A 78 1.64 7.27 -3.24
CA SER A 78 1.50 5.83 -3.07
C SER A 78 2.82 5.09 -3.12
N VAL A 79 2.81 3.91 -2.52
CA VAL A 79 3.87 2.91 -2.62
C VAL A 79 3.29 1.55 -2.95
N ILE A 80 4.10 0.72 -3.62
CA ILE A 80 3.82 -0.70 -3.79
C ILE A 80 4.94 -1.47 -3.12
N THR A 81 4.58 -2.38 -2.24
CA THR A 81 5.52 -3.24 -1.53
C THR A 81 5.25 -4.71 -1.80
N VAL A 82 6.30 -5.51 -1.77
CA VAL A 82 6.22 -6.97 -1.75
C VAL A 82 6.74 -7.43 -0.39
N VAL A 83 5.82 -7.84 0.48
CA VAL A 83 6.10 -8.17 1.88
C VAL A 83 5.64 -9.58 2.19
N ASP A 84 6.33 -10.26 3.10
CA ASP A 84 5.93 -11.62 3.48
C ASP A 84 4.73 -11.57 4.43
N ASP A 85 3.78 -12.50 4.27
CA ASP A 85 2.56 -12.59 5.08
C ASP A 85 2.84 -13.10 6.50
N LYS A 86 3.89 -13.90 6.65
CA LYS A 86 4.40 -14.44 7.92
C LYS A 86 5.90 -14.69 7.83
N ALA A 87 6.51 -15.20 8.88
CA ALA A 87 7.93 -15.51 8.89
C ALA A 87 8.30 -16.43 7.71
N HIS A 88 9.27 -16.02 6.89
CA HIS A 88 9.62 -16.69 5.63
C HIS A 88 10.02 -18.16 5.78
N TYR A 89 10.52 -18.54 6.96
CA TYR A 89 10.89 -19.93 7.29
C TYR A 89 9.71 -20.77 7.78
N TYR A 90 8.51 -20.15 8.01
CA TYR A 90 7.35 -20.86 8.48
C TYR A 90 6.63 -21.55 7.31
N PRO A 91 6.18 -22.82 7.48
CA PRO A 91 5.49 -23.54 6.42
C PRO A 91 4.28 -22.78 5.86
N GLY A 92 4.19 -22.72 4.54
CA GLY A 92 3.12 -22.00 3.86
C GLY A 92 3.27 -20.47 3.89
N ALA A 93 4.45 -19.95 4.20
CA ALA A 93 4.76 -18.52 4.04
C ALA A 93 4.62 -18.10 2.57
N SER A 94 4.04 -16.95 2.36
CA SER A 94 3.79 -16.37 1.04
C SER A 94 4.04 -14.86 1.06
N SER A 95 4.01 -14.23 -0.10
CA SER A 95 4.16 -12.78 -0.17
C SER A 95 2.84 -12.11 -0.49
N PHE A 96 2.61 -10.95 0.12
CA PHE A 96 1.61 -9.98 -0.30
C PHE A 96 2.23 -8.96 -1.25
N ILE A 97 1.46 -8.54 -2.25
CA ILE A 97 1.68 -7.30 -2.99
C ILE A 97 0.68 -6.29 -2.43
N VAL A 98 1.20 -5.23 -1.83
CA VAL A 98 0.39 -4.22 -1.15
C VAL A 98 0.61 -2.86 -1.80
N LYS A 99 -0.47 -2.19 -2.20
CA LYS A 99 -0.46 -0.78 -2.59
C LYS A 99 -1.15 0.02 -1.49
N MET A 100 -0.42 0.98 -0.91
CA MET A 100 -0.93 1.91 0.08
C MET A 100 -0.92 3.32 -0.49
N ILE A 101 -2.02 4.06 -0.26
CA ILE A 101 -2.27 5.38 -0.83
C ILE A 101 -2.64 6.32 0.29
N ALA A 102 -1.97 7.47 0.38
CA ALA A 102 -2.28 8.52 1.33
C ALA A 102 -2.37 9.88 0.63
N ASP A 103 -2.97 10.83 1.30
CA ASP A 103 -2.92 12.23 0.91
C ASP A 103 -1.64 12.87 1.45
N LYS A 104 -0.88 13.52 0.57
CA LYS A 104 0.41 14.13 0.90
C LYS A 104 0.26 15.28 1.91
N SER A 105 -0.81 16.06 1.79
CA SER A 105 -1.02 17.26 2.61
C SER A 105 -1.50 16.93 4.02
N SER A 106 -2.51 16.07 4.14
CA SER A 106 -3.10 15.71 5.44
C SER A 106 -2.41 14.51 6.10
N GLN A 107 -1.56 13.79 5.37
CA GLN A 107 -0.91 12.54 5.81
C GLN A 107 -1.91 11.48 6.32
N LYS A 108 -3.11 11.46 5.75
CA LYS A 108 -4.14 10.46 6.07
C LYS A 108 -4.18 9.36 5.04
N LEU A 109 -4.43 8.14 5.53
CA LEU A 109 -4.63 6.99 4.67
C LEU A 109 -5.91 7.18 3.84
N LEU A 110 -5.79 7.11 2.51
CA LEU A 110 -6.90 7.19 1.57
C LEU A 110 -7.35 5.83 1.07
N GLY A 111 -6.46 4.87 0.97
CA GLY A 111 -6.80 3.54 0.46
C GLY A 111 -5.70 2.51 0.57
N LEU A 112 -6.12 1.26 0.52
CA LEU A 112 -5.22 0.11 0.49
C LEU A 112 -5.75 -0.95 -0.47
N GLN A 113 -4.84 -1.53 -1.23
CA GLN A 113 -5.07 -2.71 -2.07
C GLN A 113 -4.06 -3.76 -1.66
N CYS A 114 -4.51 -5.00 -1.51
CA CYS A 114 -3.65 -6.12 -1.14
C CYS A 114 -4.02 -7.36 -1.94
N MET A 115 -3.01 -8.10 -2.38
CA MET A 115 -3.18 -9.39 -3.05
C MET A 115 -2.10 -10.38 -2.60
N GLY A 116 -2.47 -11.64 -2.51
CA GLY A 116 -1.59 -12.74 -2.14
C GLY A 116 -2.37 -13.98 -1.71
N PRO A 117 -1.71 -15.13 -1.52
CA PRO A 117 -2.39 -16.38 -1.12
C PRO A 117 -2.86 -16.37 0.35
N GLY A 118 -2.29 -15.53 1.20
CA GLY A 118 -2.53 -15.48 2.64
C GLY A 118 -3.77 -14.67 3.05
N ALA A 119 -3.79 -14.24 4.32
CA ALA A 119 -4.88 -13.51 4.97
C ALA A 119 -4.93 -12.04 4.53
N VAL A 120 -5.33 -11.80 3.27
CA VAL A 120 -5.48 -10.45 2.69
C VAL A 120 -6.54 -9.63 3.43
N ASP A 121 -7.61 -10.26 3.91
CA ASP A 121 -8.66 -9.67 4.72
C ASP A 121 -8.11 -8.91 5.93
N LYS A 122 -7.15 -9.48 6.64
CA LYS A 122 -6.48 -8.84 7.78
C LYS A 122 -5.87 -7.48 7.42
N MET A 123 -5.22 -7.38 6.26
CA MET A 123 -4.63 -6.13 5.76
C MET A 123 -5.71 -5.09 5.44
N ILE A 124 -6.80 -5.54 4.82
CA ILE A 124 -7.91 -4.68 4.44
C ILE A 124 -8.64 -4.15 5.69
N ASP A 125 -8.92 -5.01 6.67
CA ASP A 125 -9.64 -4.62 7.90
C ASP A 125 -8.84 -3.61 8.75
N ILE A 126 -7.51 -3.75 8.82
CA ILE A 126 -6.66 -2.74 9.46
C ILE A 126 -6.80 -1.38 8.74
N ALA A 127 -6.78 -1.37 7.40
CA ALA A 127 -6.94 -0.14 6.63
C ALA A 127 -8.36 0.45 6.78
N VAL A 128 -9.40 -0.38 6.86
CA VAL A 128 -10.77 0.07 7.15
C VAL A 128 -10.83 0.81 8.47
N MET A 129 -10.23 0.26 9.52
CA MET A 129 -10.16 0.90 10.85
C MET A 129 -9.40 2.23 10.77
N ALA A 130 -8.21 2.23 10.17
CA ALA A 130 -7.38 3.42 10.03
C ALA A 130 -8.12 4.57 9.32
N ILE A 131 -8.71 4.29 8.15
CA ILE A 131 -9.46 5.28 7.38
C ILE A 131 -10.71 5.72 8.13
N SER A 132 -11.44 4.78 8.73
CA SER A 132 -12.69 5.08 9.45
C SER A 132 -12.50 5.98 10.65
N LEU A 133 -11.37 5.87 11.33
CA LEU A 133 -11.01 6.67 12.50
C LEU A 133 -10.25 7.94 12.12
N GLY A 134 -9.89 8.12 10.84
CA GLY A 134 -9.12 9.26 10.36
C GLY A 134 -7.70 9.31 10.96
N ALA A 135 -7.12 8.13 11.20
CA ALA A 135 -5.79 8.03 11.80
C ALA A 135 -4.72 8.66 10.89
N ASP A 136 -3.81 9.39 11.50
CA ASP A 136 -2.63 9.92 10.82
C ASP A 136 -1.59 8.80 10.62
N LEU A 137 -0.84 8.86 9.52
CA LEU A 137 0.18 7.83 9.21
C LEU A 137 1.21 7.70 10.33
N SER A 138 1.68 8.80 10.89
CA SER A 138 2.65 8.81 11.98
C SER A 138 2.13 8.15 13.26
N SER A 139 0.83 8.28 13.56
CA SER A 139 0.21 7.64 14.72
C SER A 139 0.13 6.12 14.57
N MET A 140 0.21 5.61 13.36
CA MET A 140 0.15 4.18 13.06
C MET A 140 1.54 3.51 12.96
N GLU A 141 2.62 4.29 12.96
CA GLU A 141 3.98 3.79 12.75
C GLU A 141 4.42 2.78 13.82
N TYR A 142 4.00 3.03 15.06
CA TYR A 142 4.44 2.26 16.23
C TYR A 142 3.31 1.42 16.85
N LEU A 143 2.30 1.05 16.07
CA LEU A 143 1.23 0.19 16.57
C LEU A 143 1.75 -1.21 16.92
N ASP A 144 1.34 -1.69 18.09
CA ASP A 144 1.68 -3.01 18.61
C ASP A 144 0.81 -4.09 17.95
N PHE A 145 1.21 -4.51 16.76
CA PHE A 145 0.51 -5.57 16.04
C PHE A 145 0.84 -6.94 16.60
N ALA A 146 -0.17 -7.82 16.61
CA ALA A 146 0.00 -9.20 17.04
C ALA A 146 1.03 -9.94 16.17
N TYR A 147 2.03 -10.53 16.82
CA TYR A 147 3.09 -11.28 16.19
C TYR A 147 3.29 -12.66 16.81
N ALA A 148 3.32 -13.66 15.95
CA ALA A 148 4.02 -14.93 16.13
C ALA A 148 4.33 -15.47 14.73
N PRO A 149 5.37 -16.32 14.55
CA PRO A 149 5.81 -16.80 13.22
C PRO A 149 4.69 -17.37 12.31
N PRO A 150 3.67 -18.07 12.83
CA PRO A 150 2.56 -18.58 12.01
C PRO A 150 1.61 -17.50 11.48
N PHE A 151 1.58 -16.30 12.09
CA PHE A 151 0.54 -15.31 11.86
C PHE A 151 1.02 -14.03 11.17
N SER A 152 2.28 -13.66 11.35
CA SER A 152 2.83 -12.43 10.82
C SER A 152 4.36 -12.47 10.76
N THR A 153 4.97 -11.48 10.13
CA THR A 153 6.38 -11.12 10.29
C THR A 153 6.55 -10.24 11.53
N ALA A 154 7.76 -10.18 12.09
CA ALA A 154 8.05 -9.38 13.30
C ALA A 154 7.69 -7.89 13.10
N ILE A 155 7.97 -7.33 11.92
CA ILE A 155 7.37 -6.07 11.48
C ILE A 155 6.15 -6.45 10.66
N HIS A 156 4.95 -6.16 11.18
CA HIS A 156 3.70 -6.51 10.52
C HIS A 156 3.66 -6.00 9.07
N PRO A 157 3.15 -6.77 8.07
CA PRO A 157 3.15 -6.36 6.66
C PRO A 157 2.51 -4.99 6.41
N PHE A 158 1.47 -4.65 7.16
CA PHE A 158 0.85 -3.33 7.13
C PHE A 158 1.83 -2.24 7.60
N ALA A 159 2.47 -2.44 8.77
CA ALA A 159 3.46 -1.50 9.31
C ALA A 159 4.68 -1.36 8.38
N HIS A 160 5.15 -2.47 7.79
CA HIS A 160 6.23 -2.43 6.82
C HIS A 160 5.88 -1.53 5.61
N THR A 161 4.67 -1.71 5.05
CA THR A 161 4.19 -0.89 3.92
C THR A 161 4.01 0.57 4.32
N LEU A 162 3.50 0.82 5.52
CA LEU A 162 3.35 2.16 6.09
C LEU A 162 4.72 2.86 6.23
N ASN A 163 5.72 2.18 6.77
CA ASN A 163 7.07 2.74 6.91
C ASN A 163 7.69 3.10 5.56
N VAL A 164 7.46 2.28 4.52
CA VAL A 164 7.89 2.59 3.15
C VAL A 164 7.19 3.85 2.62
N LEU A 165 5.90 4.01 2.91
CA LEU A 165 5.14 5.22 2.52
C LEU A 165 5.63 6.46 3.27
N LEU A 166 5.89 6.35 4.58
CA LEU A 166 6.46 7.44 5.38
C LEU A 166 7.85 7.84 4.88
N ASN A 167 8.72 6.87 4.58
CA ASN A 167 10.03 7.15 3.99
C ASN A 167 9.92 7.93 2.67
N LYS A 168 8.93 7.60 1.83
CA LYS A 168 8.67 8.36 0.59
C LYS A 168 8.16 9.77 0.87
N LEU A 169 7.26 9.94 1.82
CA LEU A 169 6.71 11.24 2.23
C LEU A 169 7.77 12.16 2.84
N ASN A 170 8.66 11.61 3.64
CA ASN A 170 9.73 12.32 4.32
C ASN A 170 10.95 12.63 3.42
N GLY A 171 10.99 12.10 2.18
CA GLY A 171 12.13 12.26 1.27
C GLY A 171 13.29 11.29 1.52
N ASP A 172 13.12 10.32 2.42
CA ASP A 172 14.12 9.29 2.71
C ASP A 172 14.18 8.22 1.61
N MET A 173 13.13 8.15 0.77
CA MET A 173 13.06 7.24 -0.36
C MET A 173 12.48 7.94 -1.59
N ASP A 174 13.21 7.91 -2.70
CA ASP A 174 12.70 8.26 -4.01
C ASP A 174 12.30 7.00 -4.76
N SER A 175 11.11 6.98 -5.30
CA SER A 175 10.63 5.81 -6.04
C SER A 175 9.55 6.19 -7.05
N PHE A 176 9.55 5.49 -8.17
CA PHE A 176 8.46 5.52 -9.13
C PHE A 176 7.52 4.35 -8.88
N THR A 177 6.23 4.60 -8.96
CA THR A 177 5.25 3.54 -9.08
C THR A 177 5.28 2.95 -10.51
N PRO A 178 4.77 1.73 -10.74
CA PRO A 178 4.67 1.17 -12.09
C PRO A 178 3.87 2.06 -13.06
N VAL A 179 2.89 2.81 -12.55
CA VAL A 179 2.11 3.77 -13.35
C VAL A 179 2.99 4.94 -13.77
N GLU A 180 3.70 5.55 -12.83
CA GLU A 180 4.63 6.66 -13.09
C GLU A 180 5.74 6.26 -14.06
N TYR A 181 6.28 5.03 -13.91
CA TYR A 181 7.26 4.48 -14.86
C TYR A 181 6.66 4.35 -16.27
N LYS A 182 5.44 3.82 -16.38
CA LYS A 182 4.74 3.66 -17.66
C LYS A 182 4.38 5.02 -18.30
N GLU A 183 4.11 6.03 -17.48
CA GLU A 183 3.87 7.42 -17.92
C GLU A 183 5.16 8.15 -18.35
N GLY A 184 6.33 7.50 -18.27
CA GLY A 184 7.60 8.04 -18.71
C GLY A 184 8.32 8.93 -17.70
N LYS A 185 7.90 8.95 -16.41
CA LYS A 185 8.57 9.78 -15.38
C LYS A 185 10.02 9.35 -15.11
N ALA A 186 10.38 8.12 -15.46
CA ALA A 186 11.76 7.62 -15.40
C ALA A 186 12.53 7.77 -16.73
N GLN A 187 12.03 8.56 -17.68
CA GLN A 187 12.75 8.84 -18.91
C GLN A 187 14.07 9.56 -18.60
N GLY A 188 15.15 9.08 -19.21
CA GLY A 188 16.51 9.61 -18.94
C GLY A 188 17.23 9.00 -17.74
N TYR A 189 16.61 8.00 -17.09
CA TYR A 189 17.28 7.22 -16.05
C TYR A 189 17.98 5.99 -16.64
N THR A 190 19.20 5.73 -16.19
CA THR A 190 19.89 4.46 -16.44
C THR A 190 19.33 3.39 -15.49
N VAL A 191 18.83 2.28 -16.03
CA VAL A 191 18.29 1.18 -15.24
C VAL A 191 19.40 0.27 -14.77
N LEU A 192 19.59 0.17 -13.45
CA LEU A 192 20.59 -0.68 -12.81
C LEU A 192 19.93 -1.76 -11.94
N ASP A 193 20.12 -3.03 -12.30
CA ASP A 193 19.68 -4.16 -11.48
C ASP A 193 20.66 -4.40 -10.33
N VAL A 194 20.16 -4.25 -9.10
CA VAL A 194 20.94 -4.41 -7.86
C VAL A 194 20.50 -5.64 -7.07
N SER A 195 20.03 -6.67 -7.74
CA SER A 195 19.67 -7.96 -7.15
C SER A 195 20.92 -8.74 -6.70
N ILE A 196 20.73 -9.86 -5.98
CA ILE A 196 21.84 -10.81 -5.70
C ILE A 196 22.28 -11.51 -6.98
N ASN A 197 21.30 -11.94 -7.76
CA ASN A 197 21.50 -12.48 -9.11
C ASN A 197 20.73 -11.58 -10.08
N PRO A 198 21.23 -11.35 -11.31
CA PRO A 198 20.55 -10.51 -12.27
C PRO A 198 19.11 -10.99 -12.53
N THR A 199 18.18 -10.05 -12.52
CA THR A 199 16.75 -10.32 -12.73
C THR A 199 16.20 -9.64 -13.99
N LEU A 200 16.95 -8.68 -14.55
CA LEU A 200 16.58 -7.95 -15.76
C LEU A 200 17.52 -8.30 -16.92
N GLU A 201 16.95 -8.90 -17.97
CA GLU A 201 17.69 -9.20 -19.17
C GLU A 201 18.08 -7.92 -19.92
N GLY A 202 19.33 -7.86 -20.40
CA GLY A 202 19.85 -6.74 -21.20
C GLY A 202 19.97 -5.42 -20.45
N LYS A 203 19.94 -5.43 -19.11
CA LYS A 203 20.20 -4.25 -18.27
C LYS A 203 21.53 -4.38 -17.53
N GLU A 204 22.10 -3.24 -17.17
CA GLU A 204 23.27 -3.21 -16.33
C GLU A 204 22.99 -3.83 -14.96
N TYR A 205 24.00 -4.51 -14.42
CA TYR A 205 23.86 -5.25 -13.19
C TYR A 205 25.05 -5.05 -12.26
N VAL A 206 24.79 -4.76 -11.01
CA VAL A 206 25.77 -4.81 -9.93
C VAL A 206 25.15 -5.48 -8.72
N ASN A 207 25.78 -6.54 -8.21
CA ASN A 207 25.30 -7.16 -6.96
C ASN A 207 25.37 -6.14 -5.81
N PHE A 208 24.22 -5.86 -5.16
CA PHE A 208 24.11 -4.81 -4.13
C PHE A 208 25.10 -4.97 -2.97
N THR A 209 25.55 -6.19 -2.68
CA THR A 209 26.54 -6.45 -1.61
C THR A 209 27.95 -5.96 -1.95
N LYS A 210 28.20 -5.68 -3.23
CA LYS A 210 29.49 -5.18 -3.73
C LYS A 210 29.51 -3.66 -3.90
N ILE A 211 28.41 -2.98 -3.59
CA ILE A 211 28.33 -1.52 -3.68
C ILE A 211 28.78 -0.96 -2.31
N ASP A 212 30.00 -0.51 -2.23
CA ASP A 212 30.64 0.02 -1.02
C ASP A 212 31.27 1.41 -1.22
N GLY A 213 30.96 2.04 -2.35
CA GLY A 213 31.47 3.34 -2.74
C GLY A 213 30.80 3.87 -4.00
N VAL A 214 31.52 4.75 -4.72
CA VAL A 214 31.10 5.27 -6.03
C VAL A 214 31.08 4.12 -7.05
N LEU A 215 30.05 4.08 -7.87
CA LEU A 215 29.93 3.09 -8.94
C LEU A 215 30.96 3.39 -10.06
N PRO A 216 31.78 2.41 -10.48
CA PRO A 216 32.92 2.67 -11.38
C PRO A 216 32.56 3.30 -12.73
N ASN A 217 31.39 3.00 -13.27
CA ASN A 217 30.94 3.44 -14.60
C ASN A 217 29.79 4.46 -14.55
N HIS A 218 29.45 4.97 -13.39
CA HIS A 218 28.32 5.88 -13.18
C HIS A 218 28.79 7.13 -12.44
N PRO A 219 28.79 8.30 -13.05
CA PRO A 219 29.08 9.53 -12.37
C PRO A 219 27.99 9.88 -11.36
N THR A 220 28.32 10.65 -10.33
CA THR A 220 27.39 10.98 -9.22
C THR A 220 26.22 11.88 -9.62
N ASP A 221 26.30 12.52 -10.76
CA ASP A 221 25.22 13.35 -11.35
C ASP A 221 24.30 12.56 -12.32
N GLU A 222 24.54 11.28 -12.49
CA GLU A 222 23.70 10.43 -13.32
C GLU A 222 22.39 10.05 -12.62
N ASN A 223 21.29 10.13 -13.35
CA ASN A 223 20.00 9.62 -12.87
C ASN A 223 19.94 8.10 -13.00
N ILE A 224 19.99 7.39 -11.89
CA ILE A 224 19.98 5.93 -11.84
C ILE A 224 18.66 5.41 -11.28
N LEU A 225 17.99 4.53 -12.01
CA LEU A 225 16.83 3.79 -11.57
C LEU A 225 17.26 2.41 -11.05
N LEU A 226 17.32 2.27 -9.74
CA LEU A 226 17.68 1.03 -9.07
C LEU A 226 16.50 0.06 -9.05
N VAL A 227 16.72 -1.17 -9.50
CA VAL A 227 15.69 -2.21 -9.55
C VAL A 227 16.17 -3.48 -8.85
N CYS A 228 15.26 -4.14 -8.15
CA CYS A 228 15.46 -5.51 -7.64
C CYS A 228 14.11 -6.23 -7.49
N ALA A 229 14.12 -7.53 -7.23
CA ALA A 229 12.91 -8.37 -7.20
C ALA A 229 11.77 -7.89 -6.26
N LYS A 230 12.09 -7.29 -5.10
CA LYS A 230 11.11 -6.88 -4.08
C LYS A 230 11.24 -5.40 -3.65
N GLY A 231 12.10 -4.60 -4.27
CA GLY A 231 12.35 -3.19 -3.91
C GLY A 231 13.31 -2.98 -2.73
N LYS A 232 13.43 -3.89 -1.77
CA LYS A 232 14.23 -3.71 -0.55
C LYS A 232 15.73 -3.45 -0.83
N ARG A 233 16.34 -4.22 -1.74
CA ARG A 233 17.75 -4.04 -2.08
C ARG A 233 17.99 -2.74 -2.83
N ALA A 234 17.07 -2.38 -3.72
CA ALA A 234 17.10 -1.09 -4.41
C ALA A 234 17.08 0.06 -3.42
N TYR A 235 16.19 0.04 -2.43
CA TYR A 235 16.14 1.04 -1.36
C TYR A 235 17.43 1.10 -0.52
N LEU A 236 17.97 -0.05 -0.11
CA LEU A 236 19.24 -0.09 0.63
C LEU A 236 20.40 0.47 -0.20
N THR A 237 20.42 0.18 -1.51
CA THR A 237 21.41 0.72 -2.44
C THR A 237 21.24 2.22 -2.63
N GLN A 238 20.01 2.71 -2.79
CA GLN A 238 19.71 4.14 -2.89
C GLN A 238 20.29 4.91 -1.69
N ASN A 239 20.03 4.46 -0.47
CA ASN A 239 20.54 5.14 0.73
C ASN A 239 22.07 5.10 0.80
N ARG A 240 22.67 3.99 0.39
CA ARG A 240 24.13 3.87 0.33
C ARG A 240 24.72 4.82 -0.71
N LEU A 241 24.14 4.89 -1.91
CA LEU A 241 24.61 5.78 -2.97
C LEU A 241 24.40 7.26 -2.62
N LYS A 242 23.27 7.62 -2.00
CA LYS A 242 23.05 8.97 -1.46
C LYS A 242 24.18 9.41 -0.49
N TYR A 243 24.68 8.48 0.33
CA TYR A 243 25.81 8.76 1.22
C TYR A 243 27.09 9.08 0.45
N TYR A 244 27.27 8.55 -0.76
CA TYR A 244 28.41 8.82 -1.63
C TYR A 244 28.16 9.93 -2.65
N GLY A 245 27.07 10.68 -2.54
CA GLY A 245 26.81 11.91 -3.30
C GLY A 245 26.00 11.74 -4.57
N TYR A 246 25.33 10.59 -4.78
CA TYR A 246 24.36 10.42 -5.88
C TYR A 246 23.04 11.13 -5.59
#